data_05f86a21e3e57b4dde99bb79f3074e4c
#
_entry.id   05f86a21e3e57b4dde99bb79f3074e4c
#
_cell.length_a   1.000
_cell.length_b   1.000
_cell.length_c   1.000
_cell.angle_alpha   90.00
_cell.angle_beta   90.00
_cell.angle_gamma   90.00
#
_symmetry.space_group_name_H-M   'P 1'
#
loop_
_entity.id
_entity.type
_entity.pdbx_description
1 polymer ?
#
loop_
_entity_poly.entity_id
_entity_poly.type
_entity_poly.pdbx_seq_one_letter_code
_entity_poly.pdbx_strand_id
1 'polypeptide(L)'
;MDDFSSRLEHLQTQIAEAARRASRDPEAIQLIAVSKTQPVSAIQEAMRAGLTHFGENKVQEARGKIDELGRGVWHLIGHLQSNKVKDAVRLFDSIDSVDRLDLAQEINLRAEALGKTQNVLLQVNIAGESTKFGCAPESARSLAEAINALPRLALHGLMAIAPYAPEPEDSRPHFAALRELRDAIQTDTGLQLPELSMGMSGDFMVAIEEGSTSVRIGTALFGQRLKLKQRMPEDPSFTEST
;
A
#
# COMPACT_ATOMS: atom_id res chain seq x y z
N MET A 1 -0.47 0.20 -29.20
CA MET A 1 -1.07 -0.25 -27.92
C MET A 1 -0.01 -0.01 -26.87
N ASP A 2 -0.38 0.70 -25.83
CA ASP A 2 0.51 0.99 -24.71
C ASP A 2 0.66 -0.30 -23.90
N ASP A 3 1.75 -1.02 -24.06
CA ASP A 3 2.00 -2.29 -23.39
C ASP A 3 2.52 -2.06 -21.95
N PHE A 4 2.65 -3.14 -21.18
CA PHE A 4 3.09 -3.04 -19.80
C PHE A 4 4.49 -2.42 -19.68
N SER A 5 5.42 -2.79 -20.56
CA SER A 5 6.80 -2.31 -20.54
C SER A 5 6.88 -0.81 -20.79
N SER A 6 6.14 -0.30 -21.79
CA SER A 6 6.08 1.14 -22.07
C SER A 6 5.49 1.95 -20.90
N ARG A 7 4.46 1.42 -20.24
CA ARG A 7 3.89 2.07 -19.05
C ARG A 7 4.86 2.08 -17.87
N LEU A 8 5.58 0.98 -17.66
CA LEU A 8 6.58 0.89 -16.59
C LEU A 8 7.74 1.87 -16.83
N GLU A 9 8.28 1.92 -18.05
CA GLU A 9 9.35 2.85 -18.42
C GLU A 9 8.93 4.32 -18.23
N HIS A 10 7.74 4.66 -18.71
CA HIS A 10 7.18 6.00 -18.51
C HIS A 10 7.04 6.34 -17.01
N LEU A 11 6.52 5.40 -16.21
CA LEU A 11 6.37 5.57 -14.77
C LEU A 11 7.71 5.75 -14.06
N GLN A 12 8.71 4.94 -14.41
CA GLN A 12 10.07 5.04 -13.86
C GLN A 12 10.71 6.39 -14.20
N THR A 13 10.50 6.88 -15.44
CA THR A 13 10.95 8.21 -15.85
C THR A 13 10.32 9.30 -14.98
N GLN A 14 9.01 9.25 -14.77
CA GLN A 14 8.30 10.23 -13.93
C GLN A 14 8.74 10.18 -12.46
N ILE A 15 8.96 8.97 -11.90
CA ILE A 15 9.51 8.81 -10.55
C ILE A 15 10.89 9.46 -10.45
N ALA A 16 11.75 9.21 -11.44
CA ALA A 16 13.09 9.77 -11.46
C ALA A 16 13.09 11.29 -11.60
N GLU A 17 12.19 11.86 -12.42
CA GLU A 17 12.02 13.30 -12.56
C GLU A 17 11.56 13.96 -11.26
N ALA A 18 10.53 13.39 -10.60
CA ALA A 18 10.04 13.90 -9.33
C ALA A 18 11.11 13.85 -8.23
N ALA A 19 11.85 12.75 -8.13
CA ALA A 19 12.94 12.59 -7.18
C ALA A 19 14.04 13.64 -7.41
N ARG A 20 14.47 13.85 -8.66
CA ARG A 20 15.49 14.86 -8.99
C ARG A 20 15.03 16.27 -8.69
N ARG A 21 13.75 16.63 -8.97
CA ARG A 21 13.20 17.94 -8.59
C ARG A 21 13.29 18.19 -7.08
N ALA A 22 13.15 17.16 -6.28
CA ALA A 22 13.28 17.20 -4.83
C ALA A 22 14.74 16.99 -4.33
N SER A 23 15.74 16.96 -5.23
CA SER A 23 17.15 16.67 -4.89
C SER A 23 17.33 15.34 -4.17
N ARG A 24 16.52 14.33 -4.53
CA ARG A 24 16.53 12.98 -3.96
C ARG A 24 17.05 11.96 -4.98
N ASP A 25 17.63 10.88 -4.47
CA ASP A 25 18.03 9.74 -5.29
C ASP A 25 16.78 8.99 -5.79
N PRO A 26 16.59 8.83 -7.12
CA PRO A 26 15.50 8.04 -7.67
C PRO A 26 15.48 6.58 -7.18
N GLU A 27 16.64 5.97 -6.96
CA GLU A 27 16.76 4.58 -6.49
C GLU A 27 16.26 4.40 -5.05
N ALA A 28 16.14 5.49 -4.28
CA ALA A 28 15.58 5.47 -2.94
C ALA A 28 14.05 5.47 -2.91
N ILE A 29 13.38 5.51 -4.09
CA ILE A 29 11.92 5.49 -4.19
C ILE A 29 11.44 4.09 -4.56
N GLN A 30 10.80 3.43 -3.63
CA GLN A 30 10.23 2.10 -3.84
C GLN A 30 8.91 2.18 -4.62
N LEU A 31 8.84 1.49 -5.76
CA LEU A 31 7.59 1.28 -6.48
C LEU A 31 6.89 0.02 -5.95
N ILE A 32 5.71 0.19 -5.35
CA ILE A 32 4.81 -0.91 -4.97
C ILE A 32 3.76 -1.07 -6.06
N ALA A 33 3.83 -2.18 -6.80
CA ALA A 33 2.87 -2.53 -7.85
C ALA A 33 1.55 -3.01 -7.22
N VAL A 34 0.50 -2.19 -7.28
CA VAL A 34 -0.80 -2.51 -6.68
C VAL A 34 -1.56 -3.49 -7.57
N SER A 35 -1.47 -4.77 -7.21
CA SER A 35 -1.95 -5.91 -8.02
C SER A 35 -3.38 -6.35 -7.71
N LYS A 36 -4.10 -5.63 -6.83
CA LYS A 36 -5.52 -5.93 -6.54
C LYS A 36 -6.34 -6.03 -7.82
N THR A 37 -7.17 -7.06 -7.92
CA THR A 37 -8.02 -7.37 -9.08
C THR A 37 -7.28 -7.75 -10.36
N GLN A 38 -5.96 -7.82 -10.35
CA GLN A 38 -5.17 -8.27 -11.49
C GLN A 38 -5.04 -9.80 -11.50
N PRO A 39 -5.05 -10.44 -12.68
CA PRO A 39 -4.77 -11.87 -12.80
C PRO A 39 -3.28 -12.16 -12.49
N VAL A 40 -2.99 -13.40 -12.11
CA VAL A 40 -1.63 -13.85 -11.84
C VAL A 40 -0.68 -13.61 -13.02
N SER A 41 -1.15 -13.80 -14.25
CA SER A 41 -0.36 -13.55 -15.47
C SER A 41 0.17 -12.12 -15.58
N ALA A 42 -0.62 -11.11 -15.16
CA ALA A 42 -0.18 -9.71 -15.16
C ALA A 42 0.90 -9.46 -14.09
N ILE A 43 0.80 -10.13 -12.94
CA ILE A 43 1.82 -10.06 -11.89
C ILE A 43 3.11 -10.75 -12.35
N GLN A 44 2.99 -11.89 -13.04
CA GLN A 44 4.16 -12.58 -13.64
C GLN A 44 4.86 -11.69 -14.68
N GLU A 45 4.11 -10.94 -15.48
CA GLU A 45 4.67 -9.97 -16.43
C GLU A 45 5.45 -8.87 -15.69
N ALA A 46 4.85 -8.31 -14.62
CA ALA A 46 5.52 -7.32 -13.78
C ALA A 46 6.80 -7.87 -13.12
N MET A 47 6.77 -9.11 -12.63
CA MET A 47 7.96 -9.78 -12.09
C MET A 47 9.06 -10.01 -13.13
N ARG A 48 8.68 -10.36 -14.38
CA ARG A 48 9.66 -10.51 -15.48
C ARG A 48 10.28 -9.16 -15.86
N ALA A 49 9.55 -8.07 -15.70
CA ALA A 49 10.05 -6.72 -15.88
C ALA A 49 10.88 -6.19 -14.69
N GLY A 50 11.14 -7.03 -13.67
CA GLY A 50 12.01 -6.71 -12.55
C GLY A 50 11.31 -6.14 -11.32
N LEU A 51 9.99 -6.02 -11.31
CA LEU A 51 9.26 -5.58 -10.13
C LEU A 51 9.23 -6.69 -9.07
N THR A 52 9.50 -6.31 -7.83
CA THR A 52 9.59 -7.23 -6.69
C THR A 52 8.60 -6.92 -5.58
N HIS A 53 8.08 -5.69 -5.48
CA HIS A 53 7.15 -5.25 -4.45
C HIS A 53 5.72 -5.17 -4.97
N PHE A 54 4.80 -5.87 -4.32
CA PHE A 54 3.40 -5.97 -4.72
C PHE A 54 2.47 -5.59 -3.58
N GLY A 55 1.44 -4.79 -3.89
CA GLY A 55 0.46 -4.31 -2.91
C GLY A 55 -0.91 -4.94 -3.12
N GLU A 56 -1.48 -5.52 -2.06
CA GLU A 56 -2.82 -6.10 -2.05
C GLU A 56 -3.72 -5.47 -1.00
N ASN A 57 -5.02 -5.41 -1.32
CA ASN A 57 -6.00 -4.83 -0.39
C ASN A 57 -6.69 -5.89 0.48
N LYS A 58 -6.75 -7.15 0.03
CA LYS A 58 -7.54 -8.21 0.67
C LYS A 58 -6.71 -9.48 0.83
N VAL A 59 -6.66 -9.99 2.07
CA VAL A 59 -5.91 -11.20 2.43
C VAL A 59 -6.33 -12.42 1.60
N GLN A 60 -7.64 -12.58 1.35
CA GLN A 60 -8.15 -13.73 0.59
C GLN A 60 -7.70 -13.71 -0.87
N GLU A 61 -7.72 -12.52 -1.50
CA GLU A 61 -7.27 -12.35 -2.88
C GLU A 61 -5.76 -12.58 -2.99
N ALA A 62 -4.99 -12.00 -2.07
CA ALA A 62 -3.54 -12.15 -2.02
C ALA A 62 -3.10 -13.61 -1.87
N ARG A 63 -3.81 -14.41 -1.04
CA ARG A 63 -3.45 -15.81 -0.80
C ARG A 63 -3.29 -16.59 -2.09
N GLY A 64 -4.31 -16.58 -2.97
CA GLY A 64 -4.23 -17.33 -4.22
C GLY A 64 -3.06 -16.91 -5.11
N LYS A 65 -2.75 -15.62 -5.14
CA LYS A 65 -1.63 -15.08 -5.92
C LYS A 65 -0.28 -15.45 -5.31
N ILE A 66 -0.12 -15.31 -4.00
CA ILE A 66 1.12 -15.61 -3.28
C ILE A 66 1.41 -17.12 -3.35
N ASP A 67 0.40 -17.97 -3.12
CA ASP A 67 0.55 -19.43 -3.15
C ASP A 67 0.98 -19.90 -4.57
N GLU A 68 0.50 -19.26 -5.64
CA GLU A 68 0.85 -19.60 -7.02
C GLU A 68 2.21 -19.04 -7.45
N LEU A 69 2.53 -17.80 -7.04
CA LEU A 69 3.74 -17.11 -7.49
C LEU A 69 4.98 -17.46 -6.67
N GLY A 70 4.82 -17.73 -5.38
CA GLY A 70 5.88 -18.20 -4.46
C GLY A 70 7.06 -17.25 -4.25
N ARG A 71 7.01 -16.02 -4.79
CA ARG A 71 8.09 -15.01 -4.71
C ARG A 71 7.52 -13.59 -4.75
N GLY A 72 8.35 -12.61 -4.42
CA GLY A 72 7.98 -11.20 -4.31
C GLY A 72 7.90 -10.75 -2.85
N VAL A 73 7.92 -9.44 -2.64
CA VAL A 73 7.69 -8.78 -1.34
C VAL A 73 6.25 -8.27 -1.35
N TRP A 74 5.45 -8.81 -0.45
CA TRP A 74 4.01 -8.56 -0.43
C TRP A 74 3.61 -7.61 0.67
N HIS A 75 2.96 -6.51 0.32
CA HIS A 75 2.44 -5.47 1.20
C HIS A 75 0.93 -5.57 1.33
N LEU A 76 0.42 -5.68 2.54
CA LEU A 76 -1.01 -5.48 2.80
C LEU A 76 -1.26 -3.98 2.98
N ILE A 77 -1.80 -3.36 1.94
CA ILE A 77 -2.05 -1.91 1.90
C ILE A 77 -3.54 -1.54 2.12
N GLY A 78 -4.41 -2.53 2.25
CA GLY A 78 -5.84 -2.35 2.55
C GLY A 78 -6.14 -2.61 4.03
N HIS A 79 -7.27 -2.11 4.51
CA HIS A 79 -7.70 -2.28 5.90
C HIS A 79 -7.72 -3.75 6.34
N LEU A 80 -7.04 -4.05 7.45
CA LEU A 80 -6.95 -5.38 8.02
C LEU A 80 -8.01 -5.61 9.09
N GLN A 81 -8.93 -6.53 8.81
CA GLN A 81 -9.91 -7.01 9.80
C GLN A 81 -9.24 -7.96 10.80
N SER A 82 -9.59 -7.88 12.08
CA SER A 82 -8.98 -8.67 13.16
C SER A 82 -9.06 -10.18 12.93
N ASN A 83 -10.15 -10.69 12.34
CA ASN A 83 -10.33 -12.11 12.02
C ASN A 83 -9.44 -12.61 10.85
N LYS A 84 -8.69 -11.72 10.18
CA LYS A 84 -7.77 -12.04 9.08
C LYS A 84 -6.30 -11.90 9.47
N VAL A 85 -6.00 -11.45 10.68
CA VAL A 85 -4.62 -11.18 11.13
C VAL A 85 -3.73 -12.42 11.02
N LYS A 86 -4.21 -13.61 11.44
CA LYS A 86 -3.44 -14.86 11.35
C LYS A 86 -2.95 -15.13 9.91
N ASP A 87 -3.83 -14.98 8.94
CA ASP A 87 -3.47 -15.20 7.54
C ASP A 87 -2.59 -14.07 7.00
N ALA A 88 -2.87 -12.81 7.40
CA ALA A 88 -2.07 -11.67 6.97
C ALA A 88 -0.61 -11.81 7.42
N VAL A 89 -0.36 -12.12 8.69
CA VAL A 89 1.00 -12.30 9.23
C VAL A 89 1.74 -13.45 8.54
N ARG A 90 1.02 -14.51 8.12
CA ARG A 90 1.62 -15.63 7.39
C ARG A 90 2.01 -15.27 5.97
N LEU A 91 1.21 -14.45 5.29
CA LEU A 91 1.30 -14.22 3.84
C LEU A 91 2.12 -12.99 3.47
N PHE A 92 2.05 -11.93 4.27
CA PHE A 92 2.62 -10.65 3.91
C PHE A 92 3.97 -10.40 4.59
N ASP A 93 4.87 -9.76 3.85
CA ASP A 93 6.15 -9.29 4.36
C ASP A 93 5.97 -7.99 5.15
N SER A 94 5.02 -7.14 4.72
CA SER A 94 4.66 -5.90 5.41
C SER A 94 3.15 -5.72 5.53
N ILE A 95 2.69 -5.19 6.67
CA ILE A 95 1.31 -4.78 6.90
C ILE A 95 1.32 -3.26 7.06
N ASP A 96 0.96 -2.55 5.99
CA ASP A 96 1.11 -1.10 5.90
C ASP A 96 -0.13 -0.34 6.42
N SER A 97 -1.10 -1.05 6.98
CA SER A 97 -2.42 -0.53 7.36
C SER A 97 -2.76 -0.70 8.84
N VAL A 98 -1.74 -0.67 9.70
CA VAL A 98 -1.95 -0.73 11.16
C VAL A 98 -2.41 0.63 11.66
N ASP A 99 -3.58 0.71 12.29
CA ASP A 99 -4.22 1.97 12.67
C ASP A 99 -4.72 2.03 14.12
N ARG A 100 -4.52 0.95 14.90
CA ARG A 100 -4.95 0.85 16.31
C ARG A 100 -4.15 -0.17 17.07
N LEU A 101 -4.07 0.00 18.39
CA LEU A 101 -3.20 -0.80 19.25
C LEU A 101 -3.66 -2.26 19.37
N ASP A 102 -4.95 -2.52 19.46
CA ASP A 102 -5.49 -3.89 19.55
C ASP A 102 -5.16 -4.72 18.31
N LEU A 103 -5.16 -4.11 17.12
CA LEU A 103 -4.72 -4.75 15.90
C LEU A 103 -3.22 -5.05 15.95
N ALA A 104 -2.40 -4.10 16.37
CA ALA A 104 -0.95 -4.28 16.51
C ALA A 104 -0.61 -5.41 17.50
N GLN A 105 -1.31 -5.47 18.63
CA GLN A 105 -1.15 -6.54 19.63
C GLN A 105 -1.49 -7.92 19.06
N GLU A 106 -2.59 -8.03 18.30
CA GLU A 106 -2.95 -9.30 17.64
C GLU A 106 -1.92 -9.70 16.56
N ILE A 107 -1.41 -8.74 15.78
CA ILE A 107 -0.32 -9.00 14.80
C ILE A 107 0.92 -9.50 15.54
N ASN A 108 1.33 -8.85 16.63
CA ASN A 108 2.46 -9.26 17.46
C ASN A 108 2.31 -10.69 17.98
N LEU A 109 1.15 -11.04 18.53
CA LEU A 109 0.85 -12.40 19.01
C LEU A 109 0.97 -13.45 17.90
N ARG A 110 0.46 -13.15 16.69
CA ARG A 110 0.56 -14.07 15.56
C ARG A 110 1.97 -14.16 14.99
N ALA A 111 2.72 -13.07 14.97
CA ALA A 111 4.12 -13.06 14.57
C ALA A 111 4.98 -13.88 15.52
N GLU A 112 4.74 -13.78 16.83
CA GLU A 112 5.39 -14.60 17.86
C GLU A 112 5.15 -16.09 17.66
N ALA A 113 3.89 -16.47 17.42
CA ALA A 113 3.52 -17.87 17.16
C ALA A 113 4.18 -18.47 15.90
N LEU A 114 4.60 -17.62 14.96
CA LEU A 114 5.33 -18.01 13.74
C LEU A 114 6.86 -17.85 13.88
N GLY A 115 7.35 -17.38 15.01
CA GLY A 115 8.78 -17.13 15.24
C GLY A 115 9.37 -16.03 14.35
N LYS A 116 8.55 -15.10 13.83
CA LYS A 116 8.99 -14.02 12.93
C LYS A 116 8.83 -12.63 13.56
N THR A 117 9.50 -11.65 13.00
CA THR A 117 9.21 -10.22 13.20
C THR A 117 8.45 -9.71 11.98
N GLN A 118 7.33 -9.05 12.21
CA GLN A 118 6.47 -8.51 11.17
C GLN A 118 6.78 -7.04 10.93
N ASN A 119 7.10 -6.67 9.68
CA ASN A 119 7.21 -5.28 9.28
C ASN A 119 5.82 -4.64 9.24
N VAL A 120 5.72 -3.43 9.79
CA VAL A 120 4.47 -2.69 9.83
C VAL A 120 4.69 -1.19 9.55
N LEU A 121 3.68 -0.56 8.93
CA LEU A 121 3.56 0.90 8.90
C LEU A 121 2.32 1.32 9.69
N LEU A 122 2.41 2.46 10.35
CA LEU A 122 1.28 3.09 11.01
C LEU A 122 0.46 3.87 9.98
N GLN A 123 -0.77 3.46 9.75
CA GLN A 123 -1.68 4.19 8.88
C GLN A 123 -2.30 5.37 9.61
N VAL A 124 -2.13 6.57 9.03
CA VAL A 124 -2.66 7.83 9.56
C VAL A 124 -3.77 8.35 8.64
N ASN A 125 -4.90 8.75 9.21
CA ASN A 125 -5.96 9.46 8.52
C ASN A 125 -5.64 10.97 8.49
N ILE A 126 -4.71 11.34 7.62
CA ILE A 126 -4.14 12.69 7.59
C ILE A 126 -5.14 13.79 7.21
N ALA A 127 -6.24 13.42 6.56
CA ALA A 127 -7.27 14.36 6.14
C ALA A 127 -8.44 14.47 7.16
N GLY A 128 -8.48 13.61 8.18
CA GLY A 128 -9.55 13.60 9.17
C GLY A 128 -10.94 13.18 8.63
N GLU A 129 -11.01 12.53 7.46
CA GLU A 129 -12.26 12.07 6.88
C GLU A 129 -12.81 10.87 7.67
N SER A 130 -14.00 11.01 8.25
CA SER A 130 -14.62 9.98 9.11
C SER A 130 -14.88 8.63 8.41
N THR A 131 -14.89 8.60 7.08
CA THR A 131 -15.10 7.40 6.27
C THR A 131 -13.81 6.66 5.91
N LYS A 132 -12.63 7.22 6.25
CA LYS A 132 -11.34 6.63 5.95
C LYS A 132 -10.71 5.98 7.16
N PHE A 133 -9.97 4.91 6.90
CA PHE A 133 -9.16 4.21 7.90
C PHE A 133 -7.88 4.98 8.22
N GLY A 134 -7.29 4.68 9.36
CA GLY A 134 -6.10 5.32 9.90
C GLY A 134 -6.36 5.93 11.27
N CYS A 135 -5.36 5.98 12.12
CA CYS A 135 -5.44 6.70 13.39
C CYS A 135 -5.50 8.22 13.14
N ALA A 136 -6.03 8.96 14.09
CA ALA A 136 -5.97 10.42 14.05
C ALA A 136 -4.51 10.89 14.21
N PRO A 137 -4.09 11.98 13.54
CA PRO A 137 -2.74 12.52 13.64
C PRO A 137 -2.29 12.76 15.08
N GLU A 138 -3.20 13.25 15.94
CA GLU A 138 -2.95 13.54 17.35
C GLU A 138 -2.62 12.28 18.17
N SER A 139 -3.10 11.12 17.72
CA SER A 139 -2.86 9.83 18.38
C SER A 139 -1.64 9.10 17.82
N ALA A 140 -1.11 9.55 16.67
CA ALA A 140 -0.09 8.79 15.93
C ALA A 140 1.20 8.59 16.74
N ARG A 141 1.64 9.59 17.51
CA ARG A 141 2.83 9.51 18.35
C ARG A 141 2.70 8.41 19.40
N SER A 142 1.67 8.49 20.25
CA SER A 142 1.48 7.52 21.33
C SER A 142 1.26 6.10 20.79
N LEU A 143 0.59 5.97 19.64
CA LEU A 143 0.39 4.69 18.98
C LEU A 143 1.70 4.14 18.39
N ALA A 144 2.54 4.99 17.79
CA ALA A 144 3.85 4.59 17.28
C ALA A 144 4.76 4.07 18.41
N GLU A 145 4.81 4.77 19.56
CA GLU A 145 5.56 4.33 20.75
C GLU A 145 5.03 2.97 21.25
N ALA A 146 3.70 2.82 21.35
CA ALA A 146 3.09 1.57 21.80
C ALA A 146 3.33 0.40 20.84
N ILE A 147 3.29 0.63 19.53
CA ILE A 147 3.59 -0.39 18.51
C ILE A 147 5.07 -0.77 18.57
N ASN A 148 5.97 0.20 18.68
CA ASN A 148 7.41 -0.05 18.73
C ASN A 148 7.83 -0.83 19.99
N ALA A 149 7.05 -0.77 21.07
CA ALA A 149 7.27 -1.57 22.27
C ALA A 149 6.88 -3.06 22.12
N LEU A 150 6.21 -3.44 21.02
CA LEU A 150 5.80 -4.82 20.76
C LEU A 150 6.96 -5.62 20.14
N PRO A 151 7.46 -6.69 20.79
CA PRO A 151 8.76 -7.29 20.46
C PRO A 151 8.81 -8.04 19.12
N ARG A 152 7.65 -8.32 18.52
CA ARG A 152 7.55 -9.03 17.24
C ARG A 152 7.07 -8.12 16.10
N LEU A 153 7.06 -6.80 16.32
CA LEU A 153 6.80 -5.83 15.28
C LEU A 153 8.05 -4.98 15.00
N ALA A 154 8.26 -4.68 13.74
CA ALA A 154 9.22 -3.68 13.29
C ALA A 154 8.43 -2.53 12.67
N LEU A 155 8.28 -1.43 13.39
CA LEU A 155 7.63 -0.22 12.87
C LEU A 155 8.63 0.55 12.02
N HIS A 156 8.40 0.58 10.71
CA HIS A 156 9.32 1.23 9.76
C HIS A 156 8.92 2.66 9.37
N GLY A 157 7.68 3.08 9.63
CA GLY A 157 7.24 4.39 9.21
C GLY A 157 5.74 4.61 9.23
N LEU A 158 5.31 5.60 8.45
CA LEU A 158 3.91 5.99 8.33
C LEU A 158 3.36 5.72 6.92
N MET A 159 2.06 5.45 6.86
CA MET A 159 1.32 5.35 5.60
C MET A 159 0.10 6.28 5.65
N ALA A 160 -0.19 6.96 4.54
CA ALA A 160 -1.45 7.68 4.36
C ALA A 160 -2.00 7.55 2.95
N ILE A 161 -3.32 7.73 2.84
CA ILE A 161 -4.04 7.87 1.58
C ILE A 161 -4.65 9.26 1.57
N ALA A 162 -4.12 10.14 0.71
CA ALA A 162 -4.68 11.47 0.54
C ALA A 162 -6.14 11.42 0.03
N PRO A 163 -6.95 12.44 0.27
CA PRO A 163 -8.24 12.60 -0.38
C PRO A 163 -8.08 12.55 -1.91
N TYR A 164 -9.14 12.07 -2.57
CA TYR A 164 -9.16 12.23 -4.03
C TYR A 164 -9.21 13.73 -4.37
N ALA A 165 -8.29 14.16 -5.21
CA ALA A 165 -8.23 15.52 -5.70
C ALA A 165 -8.19 15.52 -7.24
N PRO A 166 -8.89 16.44 -7.91
CA PRO A 166 -8.83 16.59 -9.37
C PRO A 166 -7.43 16.97 -9.84
N GLU A 167 -6.76 17.86 -9.11
CA GLU A 167 -5.39 18.29 -9.39
C GLU A 167 -4.42 17.62 -8.41
N PRO A 168 -3.31 17.04 -8.88
CA PRO A 168 -2.32 16.38 -8.02
C PRO A 168 -1.77 17.29 -6.91
N GLU A 169 -1.60 18.57 -7.20
CA GLU A 169 -1.10 19.58 -6.26
C GLU A 169 -1.99 19.78 -5.03
N ASP A 170 -3.28 19.53 -5.15
CA ASP A 170 -4.22 19.62 -4.01
C ASP A 170 -3.91 18.56 -2.94
N SER A 171 -3.18 17.49 -3.28
CA SER A 171 -2.72 16.47 -2.34
C SER A 171 -1.46 16.88 -1.57
N ARG A 172 -0.71 17.90 -2.02
CA ARG A 172 0.56 18.33 -1.43
C ARG A 172 0.48 18.65 0.07
N PRO A 173 -0.52 19.41 0.56
CA PRO A 173 -0.62 19.71 1.99
C PRO A 173 -0.74 18.46 2.87
N HIS A 174 -1.42 17.41 2.38
CA HIS A 174 -1.58 16.16 3.11
C HIS A 174 -0.27 15.36 3.17
N PHE A 175 0.51 15.36 2.09
CA PHE A 175 1.81 14.68 2.06
C PHE A 175 2.83 15.42 2.93
N ALA A 176 2.87 16.75 2.86
CA ALA A 176 3.69 17.57 3.74
C ALA A 176 3.35 17.33 5.21
N ALA A 177 2.06 17.33 5.57
CA ALA A 177 1.61 17.07 6.93
C ALA A 177 2.01 15.68 7.44
N LEU A 178 1.98 14.63 6.58
CA LEU A 178 2.42 13.29 6.99
C LEU A 178 3.94 13.25 7.22
N ARG A 179 4.73 13.92 6.36
CA ARG A 179 6.18 14.03 6.56
C ARG A 179 6.50 14.77 7.87
N GLU A 180 5.87 15.92 8.09
CA GLU A 180 6.09 16.72 9.31
C GLU A 180 5.70 15.95 10.58
N LEU A 181 4.60 15.19 10.53
CA LEU A 181 4.18 14.32 11.62
C LEU A 181 5.22 13.22 11.90
N ARG A 182 5.74 12.54 10.85
CA ARG A 182 6.81 11.56 11.00
C ARG A 182 8.05 12.17 11.63
N ASP A 183 8.49 13.33 11.15
CA ASP A 183 9.69 14.01 11.61
C ASP A 183 9.55 14.47 13.08
N ALA A 184 8.36 14.95 13.46
CA ALA A 184 8.04 15.28 14.85
C ALA A 184 8.07 14.04 15.76
N ILE A 185 7.47 12.92 15.32
CA ILE A 185 7.52 11.66 16.08
C ILE A 185 8.97 11.21 16.27
N GLN A 186 9.80 11.21 15.22
CA GLN A 186 11.22 10.85 15.33
C GLN A 186 11.97 11.73 16.30
N THR A 187 11.77 13.05 16.21
CA THR A 187 12.43 14.04 17.08
C THR A 187 12.07 13.84 18.54
N ASP A 188 10.78 13.64 18.82
CA ASP A 188 10.26 13.59 20.17
C ASP A 188 10.52 12.24 20.88
N THR A 189 10.61 11.15 20.12
CA THR A 189 10.66 9.78 20.67
C THR A 189 11.99 9.07 20.41
N GLY A 190 12.80 9.55 19.46
CA GLY A 190 14.01 8.87 18.98
C GLY A 190 13.75 7.65 18.08
N LEU A 191 12.50 7.35 17.76
CA LEU A 191 12.15 6.25 16.86
C LEU A 191 12.74 6.48 15.47
N GLN A 192 13.16 5.38 14.83
CA GLN A 192 13.61 5.41 13.44
C GLN A 192 12.44 5.03 12.53
N LEU A 193 11.88 5.99 11.81
CA LEU A 193 10.74 5.84 10.91
C LEU A 193 11.13 6.23 9.48
N PRO A 194 12.03 5.49 8.82
CA PRO A 194 12.58 5.88 7.52
C PRO A 194 11.53 5.88 6.40
N GLU A 195 10.43 5.14 6.54
CA GLU A 195 9.46 4.95 5.48
C GLU A 195 8.28 5.93 5.56
N LEU A 196 7.98 6.53 4.39
CA LEU A 196 6.73 7.24 4.12
C LEU A 196 6.06 6.61 2.91
N SER A 197 5.02 5.81 3.15
CA SER A 197 4.20 5.22 2.10
C SER A 197 3.04 6.14 1.77
N MET A 198 3.18 6.93 0.71
CA MET A 198 2.16 7.87 0.25
C MET A 198 2.30 8.14 -1.25
N GLY A 199 1.22 8.53 -1.90
CA GLY A 199 1.14 8.73 -3.35
C GLY A 199 0.66 7.49 -4.10
N MET A 200 -0.22 7.75 -5.05
CA MET A 200 -0.86 6.78 -5.95
C MET A 200 -0.77 7.26 -7.41
N SER A 201 -1.40 6.57 -8.35
CA SER A 201 -1.31 6.85 -9.79
C SER A 201 -1.59 8.31 -10.20
N GLY A 202 -2.37 9.04 -9.42
CA GLY A 202 -2.74 10.43 -9.74
C GLY A 202 -1.87 11.50 -9.10
N ASP A 203 -1.14 11.18 -8.02
CA ASP A 203 -0.48 12.18 -7.18
C ASP A 203 0.93 11.79 -6.70
N PHE A 204 1.47 10.65 -7.18
CA PHE A 204 2.76 10.11 -6.70
C PHE A 204 3.94 11.06 -6.93
N MET A 205 3.93 11.87 -7.99
CA MET A 205 5.03 12.81 -8.25
C MET A 205 5.10 13.86 -7.15
N VAL A 206 3.96 14.43 -6.77
CA VAL A 206 3.85 15.37 -5.66
C VAL A 206 4.21 14.71 -4.34
N ALA A 207 3.78 13.46 -4.12
CA ALA A 207 4.15 12.70 -2.93
C ALA A 207 5.67 12.49 -2.82
N ILE A 208 6.36 12.18 -3.94
CA ILE A 208 7.82 12.04 -3.98
C ILE A 208 8.49 13.36 -3.63
N GLU A 209 8.03 14.47 -4.18
CA GLU A 209 8.54 15.81 -3.86
C GLU A 209 8.38 16.14 -2.38
N GLU A 210 7.31 15.69 -1.75
CA GLU A 210 7.07 15.84 -0.31
C GLU A 210 7.72 14.76 0.57
N GLY A 211 8.56 13.89 0.01
CA GLY A 211 9.38 12.99 0.80
C GLY A 211 8.90 11.53 0.84
N SER A 212 7.92 11.13 0.02
CA SER A 212 7.52 9.72 -0.09
C SER A 212 8.72 8.83 -0.38
N THR A 213 8.85 7.72 0.33
CA THR A 213 9.88 6.70 0.10
C THR A 213 9.31 5.50 -0.65
N SER A 214 7.97 5.33 -0.63
CA SER A 214 7.30 4.30 -1.41
C SER A 214 5.99 4.80 -2.00
N VAL A 215 5.79 4.56 -3.31
CA VAL A 215 4.58 4.93 -4.05
C VAL A 215 3.80 3.68 -4.47
N ARG A 216 2.47 3.74 -4.39
CA ARG A 216 1.57 2.59 -4.63
C ARG A 216 0.81 2.76 -5.94
N ILE A 217 1.29 2.13 -6.99
CA ILE A 217 0.80 2.34 -8.36
C ILE A 217 0.03 1.14 -8.88
N GLY A 218 -1.22 1.35 -9.24
CA GLY A 218 -2.10 0.34 -9.85
C GLY A 218 -2.43 0.68 -11.29
N THR A 219 -3.36 1.59 -11.49
CA THR A 219 -3.94 1.90 -12.81
C THR A 219 -2.94 2.43 -13.82
N ALA A 220 -1.99 3.27 -13.39
CA ALA A 220 -0.94 3.77 -14.28
C ALA A 220 -0.01 2.65 -14.76
N LEU A 221 0.19 1.59 -13.98
CA LEU A 221 1.05 0.46 -14.32
C LEU A 221 0.32 -0.64 -15.09
N PHE A 222 -0.80 -1.14 -14.55
CA PHE A 222 -1.53 -2.28 -15.13
C PHE A 222 -2.58 -1.87 -16.17
N GLY A 223 -2.84 -0.57 -16.34
CA GLY A 223 -3.89 -0.07 -17.21
C GLY A 223 -5.26 -0.01 -16.54
N GLN A 224 -6.25 0.48 -17.27
CA GLN A 224 -7.63 0.51 -16.79
C GLN A 224 -8.18 -0.91 -16.62
N ARG A 225 -8.95 -1.13 -15.56
CA ARG A 225 -9.61 -2.41 -15.31
C ARG A 225 -10.52 -2.77 -16.46
N LEU A 226 -10.32 -3.93 -17.06
CA LEU A 226 -11.33 -4.54 -17.90
C LEU A 226 -12.53 -4.83 -16.99
N LYS A 227 -13.61 -4.05 -17.13
CA LYS A 227 -14.89 -4.41 -16.52
C LYS A 227 -15.30 -5.74 -17.16
N LEU A 228 -15.08 -6.85 -16.47
CA LEU A 228 -15.72 -8.12 -16.82
C LEU A 228 -17.24 -7.83 -16.78
N LYS A 229 -17.85 -7.72 -17.97
CA LYS A 229 -19.30 -7.77 -18.08
C LYS A 229 -19.71 -9.06 -17.39
N GLN A 230 -20.41 -8.95 -16.25
CA GLN A 230 -21.12 -10.08 -15.70
C GLN A 230 -21.98 -10.64 -16.84
N ARG A 231 -21.61 -11.83 -17.34
CA ARG A 231 -22.54 -12.62 -18.14
C ARG A 231 -23.70 -12.92 -17.21
N MET A 232 -24.80 -12.21 -17.43
CA MET A 232 -26.08 -12.69 -16.91
C MET A 232 -26.29 -14.09 -17.49
N PRO A 233 -26.65 -15.09 -16.67
CA PRO A 233 -27.05 -16.37 -17.22
C PRO A 233 -28.25 -16.10 -18.13
N GLU A 234 -28.16 -16.58 -19.37
CA GLU A 234 -29.30 -16.64 -20.27
C GLU A 234 -30.37 -17.54 -19.60
N ASP A 235 -31.52 -16.94 -19.31
CA ASP A 235 -32.68 -17.64 -18.78
C ASP A 235 -33.22 -18.56 -19.88
N PRO A 236 -33.23 -19.92 -19.71
CA PRO A 236 -33.65 -20.81 -20.76
C PRO A 236 -35.17 -21.06 -20.74
N SER A 237 -35.98 -20.08 -20.32
CA SER A 237 -37.45 -20.22 -20.23
C SER A 237 -38.19 -19.33 -21.23
N PHE A 238 -37.96 -19.55 -22.54
CA PHE A 238 -38.93 -19.20 -23.57
C PHE A 238 -38.99 -20.33 -24.59
N THR A 239 -39.71 -21.40 -24.23
CA THR A 239 -40.29 -22.28 -25.24
C THR A 239 -41.72 -21.83 -25.48
N GLU A 240 -41.94 -21.22 -26.63
CA GLU A 240 -43.27 -21.01 -27.22
C GLU A 240 -43.97 -22.33 -27.38
N SER A 241 -45.17 -22.42 -26.81
CA SER A 241 -46.15 -23.48 -27.15
C SER A 241 -47.15 -22.89 -28.12
N THR A 242 -47.13 -23.38 -29.35
CA THR A 242 -48.27 -23.39 -30.27
C THR A 242 -49.19 -24.54 -29.95
#